data_31d28dfcb06eb25a806954433191f38f
#
_entry.id   31d28dfcb06eb25a806954433191f38f
#
_cell.length_a   1.000
_cell.length_b   1.000
_cell.length_c   1.000
_cell.angle_alpha   90.00
_cell.angle_beta   90.00
_cell.angle_gamma   90.00
#
_symmetry.space_group_name_H-M   'P 1'
#
loop_
_entity.id
_entity.type
_entity.pdbx_description
1 polymer ?
#
loop_
_entity_poly.entity_id
_entity_poly.type
_entity_poly.pdbx_seq_one_letter_code
_entity_poly.pdbx_strand_id
1 'polypeptide(L)'
;RVLAPKRVIYIWLICAYNQLDYCAAWQRLWNYVREENLFAPEVEHICVYHDDPKVTEQDKLRTDVCLVLPRVGKPKGEVGVKEVPGGKYAVFRYQGPYENLRAVYDTIYAKWIPEKGYKLGDTPGFEKYLNHPDHTEPENLITEIYIPVQ
;
A
#
# COMPACT_ATOMS: atom_id res chain seq x y z
N ARG A 1 -14.10 7.95 -4.88
CA ARG A 1 -13.01 8.80 -5.39
C ARG A 1 -12.44 8.19 -6.68
N VAL A 2 -12.28 9.01 -7.71
CA VAL A 2 -11.66 8.59 -8.97
C VAL A 2 -10.21 9.05 -8.95
N LEU A 3 -9.25 8.13 -9.19
CA LEU A 3 -7.83 8.41 -9.12
C LEU A 3 -7.18 8.23 -10.49
N ALA A 4 -6.18 9.07 -10.77
CA ALA A 4 -5.26 8.86 -11.89
C ALA A 4 -4.28 7.73 -11.54
N PRO A 5 -3.70 7.04 -12.54
CA PRO A 5 -2.64 6.08 -12.28
C PRO A 5 -1.45 6.74 -11.57
N LYS A 6 -0.79 5.97 -10.72
CA LYS A 6 0.38 6.45 -9.96
C LYS A 6 1.64 5.73 -10.41
N ARG A 7 2.68 6.47 -10.75
CA ARG A 7 3.99 5.89 -11.04
C ARG A 7 4.75 5.67 -9.74
N VAL A 8 5.25 4.45 -9.57
CA VAL A 8 5.92 4.06 -8.33
C VAL A 8 7.23 3.35 -8.61
N ILE A 9 8.17 3.48 -7.67
CA ILE A 9 9.25 2.52 -7.49
C ILE A 9 8.79 1.53 -6.42
N TYR A 10 9.19 0.26 -6.54
CA TYR A 10 8.70 -0.75 -5.62
C TYR A 10 9.71 -1.86 -5.36
N ILE A 11 9.55 -2.50 -4.20
CA ILE A 11 10.20 -3.76 -3.86
C ILE A 11 9.10 -4.79 -3.61
N TRP A 12 9.24 -5.95 -4.26
CA TRP A 12 8.28 -7.03 -4.18
C TRP A 12 8.69 -8.00 -3.06
N LEU A 13 7.76 -8.27 -2.15
CA LEU A 13 7.97 -9.16 -1.02
C LEU A 13 6.96 -10.30 -1.05
N ILE A 14 7.42 -11.50 -0.68
CA ILE A 14 6.56 -12.68 -0.56
C ILE A 14 6.70 -13.23 0.84
N CYS A 15 5.65 -13.16 1.64
CA CYS A 15 5.56 -13.77 2.97
C CYS A 15 4.20 -13.44 3.59
N ALA A 16 3.89 -14.04 4.74
CA ALA A 16 2.75 -13.60 5.53
C ALA A 16 2.83 -12.10 5.81
N TYR A 17 1.73 -11.38 5.65
CA TYR A 17 1.74 -9.92 5.73
C TYR A 17 2.23 -9.37 7.08
N ASN A 18 2.02 -10.09 8.15
CA ASN A 18 2.49 -9.69 9.49
C ASN A 18 3.95 -10.06 9.79
N GLN A 19 4.63 -10.76 8.87
CA GLN A 19 6.01 -11.21 9.04
C GLN A 19 6.98 -10.49 8.11
N LEU A 20 6.50 -9.55 7.30
CA LEU A 20 7.34 -8.80 6.37
C LEU A 20 8.12 -7.70 7.10
N ASP A 21 9.38 -7.53 6.71
CA ASP A 21 10.20 -6.42 7.20
C ASP A 21 9.98 -5.19 6.34
N TYR A 22 8.90 -4.46 6.63
CA TYR A 22 8.55 -3.27 5.88
C TYR A 22 9.58 -2.15 6.06
N CYS A 23 10.14 -2.01 7.26
CA CYS A 23 11.14 -0.97 7.53
C CYS A 23 12.37 -1.14 6.66
N ALA A 24 12.88 -2.37 6.52
CA ALA A 24 14.02 -2.64 5.66
C ALA A 24 13.69 -2.36 4.19
N ALA A 25 12.48 -2.71 3.74
CA ALA A 25 12.05 -2.43 2.36
C ALA A 25 11.98 -0.92 2.11
N TRP A 26 11.38 -0.15 3.02
CA TRP A 26 11.34 1.31 2.92
C TRP A 26 12.74 1.91 2.85
N GLN A 27 13.65 1.43 3.69
CA GLN A 27 15.03 1.92 3.71
C GLN A 27 15.75 1.65 2.40
N ARG A 28 15.57 0.47 1.82
CA ARG A 28 16.16 0.12 0.51
C ARG A 28 15.61 1.01 -0.62
N LEU A 29 14.31 1.30 -0.59
CA LEU A 29 13.70 2.22 -1.55
C LEU A 29 14.26 3.63 -1.41
N TRP A 30 14.41 4.14 -0.18
CA TRP A 30 15.01 5.46 0.04
C TRP A 30 16.47 5.52 -0.35
N ASN A 31 17.23 4.43 -0.20
CA ASN A 31 18.59 4.35 -0.71
C ASN A 31 18.63 4.51 -2.22
N TYR A 32 17.72 3.84 -2.93
CA TYR A 32 17.57 4.01 -4.38
C TYR A 32 17.26 5.46 -4.75
N VAL A 33 16.35 6.11 -4.04
CA VAL A 33 15.97 7.52 -4.27
C VAL A 33 17.20 8.42 -4.15
N ARG A 34 18.04 8.19 -3.14
CA ARG A 34 19.27 8.96 -2.95
C ARG A 34 20.28 8.71 -4.07
N GLU A 35 20.50 7.45 -4.44
CA GLU A 35 21.46 7.07 -5.49
C GLU A 35 21.06 7.65 -6.85
N GLU A 36 19.76 7.65 -7.16
CA GLU A 36 19.24 8.12 -8.44
C GLU A 36 18.81 9.58 -8.43
N ASN A 37 18.99 10.27 -7.30
CA ASN A 37 18.65 11.68 -7.12
C ASN A 37 17.19 11.99 -7.48
N LEU A 38 16.28 11.20 -6.94
CA LEU A 38 14.84 11.29 -7.22
C LEU A 38 14.04 11.93 -6.08
N PHE A 39 14.71 12.50 -5.08
CA PHE A 39 14.04 13.08 -3.92
C PHE A 39 13.05 14.17 -4.33
N ALA A 40 11.85 14.14 -3.71
CA ALA A 40 10.83 15.14 -3.90
C ALA A 40 10.09 15.35 -2.57
N PRO A 41 9.56 16.56 -2.29
CA PRO A 41 8.84 16.80 -1.05
C PRO A 41 7.50 16.07 -0.93
N GLU A 42 6.91 15.68 -2.05
CA GLU A 42 5.57 15.06 -2.09
C GLU A 42 5.66 13.57 -2.39
N VAL A 43 6.33 12.81 -1.53
CA VAL A 43 6.45 11.36 -1.68
C VAL A 43 5.36 10.68 -0.87
N GLU A 44 4.58 9.79 -1.53
CA GLU A 44 3.59 8.97 -0.84
C GLU A 44 4.16 7.58 -0.58
N HIS A 45 3.87 7.03 0.60
CA HIS A 45 4.24 5.67 0.98
C HIS A 45 3.01 4.79 0.87
N ILE A 46 3.05 3.81 -0.04
CA ILE A 46 1.92 2.88 -0.22
C ILE A 46 2.40 1.44 -0.23
N CYS A 47 1.51 0.53 0.16
CA CYS A 47 1.70 -0.91 0.00
C CYS A 47 0.55 -1.48 -0.80
N VAL A 48 0.86 -2.21 -1.87
CA VAL A 48 -0.12 -2.90 -2.70
C VAL A 48 -0.16 -4.36 -2.29
N TYR A 49 -1.34 -4.84 -1.88
CA TYR A 49 -1.54 -6.21 -1.43
C TYR A 49 -2.24 -6.98 -2.54
N HIS A 50 -1.55 -7.98 -3.10
CA HIS A 50 -2.01 -8.71 -4.28
C HIS A 50 -2.90 -9.90 -3.98
N ASP A 51 -2.88 -10.40 -2.73
CA ASP A 51 -3.53 -11.65 -2.38
C ASP A 51 -4.44 -11.49 -1.16
N ASP A 52 -5.51 -12.29 -1.13
CA ASP A 52 -6.40 -12.38 0.02
C ASP A 52 -5.82 -13.42 0.98
N PRO A 53 -5.48 -13.06 2.24
CA PRO A 53 -4.97 -14.03 3.21
C PRO A 53 -5.93 -15.17 3.54
N LYS A 54 -7.21 -15.00 3.24
CA LYS A 54 -8.22 -16.05 3.45
C LYS A 54 -8.21 -17.11 2.34
N VAL A 55 -7.62 -16.81 1.19
CA VAL A 55 -7.61 -17.66 -0.01
C VAL A 55 -6.21 -18.18 -0.31
N THR A 56 -5.19 -17.33 -0.16
CA THR A 56 -3.81 -17.65 -0.51
C THR A 56 -3.04 -18.09 0.74
N GLU A 57 -2.20 -19.13 0.60
CA GLU A 57 -1.32 -19.58 1.68
C GLU A 57 -0.42 -18.44 2.17
N GLN A 58 -0.20 -18.35 3.49
CA GLN A 58 0.50 -17.22 4.09
C GLN A 58 1.92 -17.03 3.56
N ASP A 59 2.64 -18.10 3.27
CA ASP A 59 4.00 -18.02 2.75
C ASP A 59 4.07 -17.61 1.28
N LYS A 60 2.93 -17.47 0.61
CA LYS A 60 2.82 -17.06 -0.80
C LYS A 60 2.17 -15.70 -0.98
N LEU A 61 1.85 -14.99 0.09
CA LEU A 61 1.26 -13.66 0.00
C LEU A 61 2.25 -12.66 -0.59
N ARG A 62 1.80 -11.85 -1.53
CA ARG A 62 2.63 -10.91 -2.28
C ARG A 62 2.27 -9.48 -1.92
N THR A 63 3.30 -8.69 -1.65
CA THR A 63 3.16 -7.26 -1.33
C THR A 63 4.17 -6.46 -2.12
N ASP A 64 3.74 -5.36 -2.71
CA ASP A 64 4.64 -4.35 -3.25
C ASP A 64 4.74 -3.21 -2.26
N VAL A 65 5.94 -2.95 -1.76
CA VAL A 65 6.24 -1.77 -0.95
C VAL A 65 6.67 -0.67 -1.91
N CYS A 66 5.94 0.44 -1.96
CA CYS A 66 6.05 1.42 -3.03
C CYS A 66 6.26 2.83 -2.52
N LEU A 67 7.06 3.60 -3.26
CA LEU A 67 7.10 5.06 -3.13
C LEU A 67 6.51 5.68 -4.40
N VAL A 68 5.55 6.58 -4.23
CA VAL A 68 4.98 7.36 -5.34
C VAL A 68 5.84 8.61 -5.50
N LEU A 69 6.43 8.75 -6.68
CA LEU A 69 7.35 9.85 -6.98
C LEU A 69 6.87 10.58 -8.23
N PRO A 70 7.11 11.92 -8.32
CA PRO A 70 6.79 12.66 -9.56
C PRO A 70 7.66 12.23 -10.73
N ARG A 71 8.86 11.69 -10.46
CA ARG A 71 9.75 11.11 -11.46
C ARG A 71 10.22 9.76 -10.96
N VAL A 72 10.36 8.81 -11.87
CA VAL A 72 10.94 7.51 -11.58
C VAL A 72 12.17 7.29 -12.46
N GLY A 73 13.16 6.60 -11.91
CA GLY A 73 14.35 6.22 -12.64
C GLY A 73 14.16 4.90 -13.38
N LYS A 74 15.26 4.25 -13.70
CA LYS A 74 15.25 2.92 -14.31
C LYS A 74 15.27 1.85 -13.23
N PRO A 75 14.65 0.67 -13.47
CA PRO A 75 14.77 -0.45 -12.54
C PRO A 75 16.23 -0.78 -12.27
N LYS A 76 16.56 -1.07 -11.02
CA LYS A 76 17.91 -1.40 -10.60
C LYS A 76 17.90 -2.40 -9.45
N GLY A 77 18.53 -3.56 -9.63
CA GLY A 77 18.55 -4.60 -8.61
C GLY A 77 17.14 -5.09 -8.31
N GLU A 78 16.77 -5.07 -7.03
CA GLU A 78 15.44 -5.48 -6.57
C GLU A 78 14.38 -4.39 -6.71
N VAL A 79 14.78 -3.15 -7.05
CA VAL A 79 13.86 -2.03 -7.21
C VAL A 79 13.31 -2.02 -8.63
N GLY A 80 12.00 -2.19 -8.75
CA GLY A 80 11.29 -2.09 -10.02
C GLY A 80 10.57 -0.76 -10.16
N VAL A 81 10.09 -0.50 -11.36
CA VAL A 81 9.29 0.67 -11.70
C VAL A 81 8.00 0.19 -12.36
N LYS A 82 6.87 0.67 -11.88
CA LYS A 82 5.58 0.32 -12.49
C LYS A 82 4.54 1.41 -12.23
N GLU A 83 3.35 1.18 -12.74
CA GLU A 83 2.21 2.04 -12.56
C GLU A 83 1.15 1.33 -11.73
N VAL A 84 0.67 1.98 -10.67
CA VAL A 84 -0.49 1.50 -9.91
C VAL A 84 -1.73 1.97 -10.67
N PRO A 85 -2.66 1.06 -11.01
CA PRO A 85 -3.82 1.43 -11.82
C PRO A 85 -4.64 2.55 -11.21
N GLY A 86 -5.08 3.49 -12.05
CA GLY A 86 -6.09 4.46 -11.69
C GLY A 86 -7.48 3.84 -11.74
N GLY A 87 -8.49 4.62 -11.47
CA GLY A 87 -9.88 4.23 -11.53
C GLY A 87 -10.66 4.66 -10.30
N LYS A 88 -11.79 3.99 -10.07
CA LYS A 88 -12.68 4.33 -8.97
C LYS A 88 -12.32 3.51 -7.74
N TYR A 89 -12.12 4.19 -6.62
CA TYR A 89 -11.78 3.59 -5.33
C TYR A 89 -12.71 4.07 -4.24
N ALA A 90 -13.11 3.15 -3.37
CA ALA A 90 -13.68 3.49 -2.07
C ALA A 90 -12.50 3.71 -1.10
N VAL A 91 -12.50 4.84 -0.40
CA VAL A 91 -11.38 5.22 0.48
C VAL A 91 -11.88 5.25 1.92
N PHE A 92 -11.18 4.52 2.78
CA PHE A 92 -11.50 4.43 4.20
C PHE A 92 -10.29 4.89 5.01
N ARG A 93 -10.49 5.85 5.91
CA ARG A 93 -9.42 6.31 6.80
C ARG A 93 -9.52 5.61 8.14
N TYR A 94 -8.42 5.02 8.57
CA TYR A 94 -8.31 4.36 9.86
C TYR A 94 -7.22 5.04 10.68
N GLN A 95 -7.50 5.32 11.95
CA GLN A 95 -6.52 5.81 12.89
C GLN A 95 -6.36 4.80 14.02
N GLY A 96 -5.13 4.32 14.22
CA GLY A 96 -4.80 3.36 15.26
C GLY A 96 -3.64 2.44 14.88
N PRO A 97 -3.33 1.46 15.73
CA PRO A 97 -2.23 0.52 15.49
C PRO A 97 -2.47 -0.35 14.27
N TYR A 98 -1.40 -0.70 13.56
CA TYR A 98 -1.48 -1.57 12.37
C TYR A 98 -1.99 -2.98 12.70
N GLU A 99 -1.78 -3.46 13.91
CA GLU A 99 -2.25 -4.78 14.33
C GLU A 99 -3.78 -4.94 14.26
N ASN A 100 -4.53 -3.85 14.29
CA ASN A 100 -5.98 -3.85 14.19
C ASN A 100 -6.50 -3.74 12.75
N LEU A 101 -5.63 -3.58 11.77
CA LEU A 101 -6.04 -3.41 10.37
C LEU A 101 -6.87 -4.58 9.83
N ARG A 102 -6.56 -5.81 10.26
CA ARG A 102 -7.32 -6.98 9.83
C ARG A 102 -8.80 -6.86 10.19
N ALA A 103 -9.10 -6.41 11.40
CA ALA A 103 -10.49 -6.20 11.84
C ALA A 103 -11.15 -5.08 11.05
N VAL A 104 -10.39 -4.03 10.70
CA VAL A 104 -10.88 -2.93 9.84
C VAL A 104 -11.27 -3.46 8.46
N TYR A 105 -10.43 -4.28 7.84
CA TYR A 105 -10.73 -4.91 6.55
C TYR A 105 -11.96 -5.79 6.62
N ASP A 106 -12.11 -6.59 7.68
CA ASP A 106 -13.29 -7.42 7.86
C ASP A 106 -14.57 -6.57 7.91
N THR A 107 -14.52 -5.44 8.61
CA THR A 107 -15.65 -4.49 8.67
C THR A 107 -15.94 -3.86 7.31
N ILE A 108 -14.89 -3.48 6.57
CA ILE A 108 -15.05 -2.89 5.24
C ILE A 108 -15.80 -3.84 4.31
N TYR A 109 -15.34 -5.09 4.22
CA TYR A 109 -15.91 -6.07 3.29
C TYR A 109 -17.25 -6.62 3.75
N ALA A 110 -17.44 -6.82 5.04
CA ALA A 110 -18.68 -7.42 5.57
C ALA A 110 -19.82 -6.40 5.73
N LYS A 111 -19.49 -5.13 5.96
CA LYS A 111 -20.49 -4.13 6.32
C LYS A 111 -20.48 -2.91 5.39
N TRP A 112 -19.37 -2.19 5.31
CA TRP A 112 -19.34 -0.88 4.64
C TRP A 112 -19.49 -0.97 3.14
N ILE A 113 -18.82 -1.89 2.48
CA ILE A 113 -18.95 -2.06 1.02
C ILE A 113 -20.37 -2.48 0.63
N PRO A 114 -20.98 -3.51 1.27
CA PRO A 114 -22.37 -3.87 0.95
C PRO A 114 -23.39 -2.76 1.27
N GLU A 115 -23.24 -2.05 2.38
CA GLU A 115 -24.17 -0.99 2.78
C GLU A 115 -24.20 0.16 1.76
N LYS A 116 -23.06 0.45 1.13
CA LYS A 116 -22.98 1.51 0.12
C LYS A 116 -23.28 1.02 -1.29
N GLY A 117 -23.56 -0.27 -1.46
CA GLY A 117 -23.89 -0.85 -2.75
C GLY A 117 -22.72 -0.90 -3.73
N TYR A 118 -21.50 -0.84 -3.26
CA TYR A 118 -20.33 -0.94 -4.12
C TYR A 118 -20.10 -2.35 -4.62
N LYS A 119 -19.67 -2.47 -5.89
CA LYS A 119 -19.17 -3.72 -6.45
C LYS A 119 -17.65 -3.64 -6.52
N LEU A 120 -16.97 -4.72 -6.10
CA LEU A 120 -15.51 -4.76 -6.10
C LEU A 120 -14.97 -4.77 -7.52
N GLY A 121 -13.85 -4.05 -7.72
CA GLY A 121 -13.11 -4.05 -8.98
C GLY A 121 -12.11 -5.20 -9.05
N ASP A 122 -11.42 -5.30 -10.19
CA ASP A 122 -10.50 -6.40 -10.49
C ASP A 122 -9.05 -6.12 -10.11
N THR A 123 -8.71 -4.86 -9.85
CA THR A 123 -7.33 -4.47 -9.53
C THR A 123 -7.05 -4.64 -8.04
N PRO A 124 -5.77 -4.77 -7.63
CA PRO A 124 -5.45 -4.85 -6.21
C PRO A 124 -5.76 -3.55 -5.48
N GLY A 125 -6.16 -3.66 -4.21
CA GLY A 125 -6.25 -2.52 -3.33
C GLY A 125 -4.90 -2.14 -2.78
N PHE A 126 -4.82 -0.97 -2.14
CA PHE A 126 -3.58 -0.54 -1.51
C PHE A 126 -3.85 0.28 -0.26
N GLU A 127 -2.83 0.39 0.58
CA GLU A 127 -2.83 1.23 1.77
C GLU A 127 -1.85 2.38 1.57
N LYS A 128 -2.27 3.58 1.97
CA LYS A 128 -1.41 4.76 1.99
C LYS A 128 -1.17 5.16 3.45
N TYR A 129 0.09 5.35 3.80
CA TYR A 129 0.50 5.68 5.17
C TYR A 129 0.77 7.16 5.26
N LEU A 130 -0.01 7.88 6.09
CA LEU A 130 0.09 9.33 6.23
C LEU A 130 1.13 9.76 7.24
N ASN A 131 1.52 8.86 8.14
CA ASN A 131 2.56 9.07 9.14
C ASN A 131 3.30 7.76 9.40
N HIS A 132 4.36 7.80 10.19
CA HIS A 132 5.27 6.67 10.37
C HIS A 132 5.38 6.25 11.83
N PRO A 133 5.52 4.92 12.11
CA PRO A 133 5.65 4.41 13.47
C PRO A 133 6.87 4.96 14.23
N ASP A 134 7.93 5.36 13.51
CA ASP A 134 9.15 5.86 14.14
C ASP A 134 8.95 7.21 14.83
N HIS A 135 7.94 7.97 14.42
CA HIS A 135 7.69 9.34 14.88
C HIS A 135 6.27 9.54 15.41
N THR A 136 5.48 8.48 15.50
CA THR A 136 4.05 8.59 15.83
C THR A 136 3.67 7.47 16.80
N GLU A 137 2.93 7.82 17.85
CA GLU A 137 2.38 6.81 18.76
C GLU A 137 1.40 5.90 18.01
N PRO A 138 1.32 4.59 18.34
CA PRO A 138 0.47 3.65 17.60
C PRO A 138 -0.98 4.10 17.46
N GLU A 139 -1.57 4.68 18.49
CA GLU A 139 -2.96 5.15 18.46
C GLU A 139 -3.18 6.37 17.55
N ASN A 140 -2.10 7.01 17.12
CA ASN A 140 -2.15 8.18 16.23
C ASN A 140 -1.73 7.87 14.79
N LEU A 141 -1.39 6.61 14.49
CA LEU A 141 -1.06 6.21 13.12
C LEU A 141 -2.30 6.31 12.24
N ILE A 142 -2.15 6.90 11.06
CA ILE A 142 -3.24 7.09 10.11
C ILE A 142 -2.93 6.32 8.83
N THR A 143 -3.84 5.44 8.47
CA THR A 143 -3.77 4.64 7.23
C THR A 143 -5.02 4.90 6.41
N GLU A 144 -4.84 5.23 5.14
CA GLU A 144 -5.95 5.26 4.18
C GLU A 144 -5.96 3.96 3.41
N ILE A 145 -7.13 3.32 3.35
CA ILE A 145 -7.34 2.05 2.68
C ILE A 145 -8.11 2.30 1.40
N TYR A 146 -7.53 1.92 0.27
CA TYR A 146 -8.11 2.14 -1.06
C TYR A 146 -8.58 0.80 -1.62
N ILE A 147 -9.90 0.66 -1.78
CA ILE A 147 -10.52 -0.55 -2.31
C ILE A 147 -11.05 -0.24 -3.71
N PRO A 148 -10.56 -0.93 -4.77
CA PRO A 148 -11.06 -0.69 -6.10
C PRO A 148 -12.53 -1.14 -6.21
N VAL A 149 -13.35 -0.29 -6.82
CA VAL A 149 -14.78 -0.53 -7.01
C VAL A 149 -15.14 -0.24 -8.47
N GLN A 150 -16.25 -0.84 -8.89
CA GLN A 150 -16.76 -0.63 -10.25
C GLN A 150 -17.57 0.65 -10.37
#